data_2f59d391cab8df989e62058b46ce478f
#
_entry.id   2f59d391cab8df989e62058b46ce478f
#
_cell.length_a   1.000
_cell.length_b   1.000
_cell.length_c   1.000
_cell.angle_alpha   90.00
_cell.angle_beta   90.00
_cell.angle_gamma   90.00
#
_symmetry.space_group_name_H-M   'P 1'
#
loop_
_entity.id
_entity.type
_entity.pdbx_description
1 polymer ?
#
loop_
_entity_poly.entity_id
_entity_poly.type
_entity_poly.pdbx_seq_one_letter_code
_entity_poly.pdbx_strand_id
1 'polypeptide(L)'
;MKNKFVALDFEFRDTKTKDYHVICACLYNDEISKKFWLENNPRNIEIFKKYMYDLANQGYIFIAHFATAEVWSMLSLEFNIDPFHFLDTFVEFKLLQNDDNKAKRKLL
;
A
#
# COMPACT_ATOMS: atom_id res chain seq x y z
N MET A 1 14.76 -18.22 2.49
CA MET A 1 13.92 -17.35 3.36
C MET A 1 12.58 -17.11 2.68
N LYS A 2 11.51 -17.31 3.42
CA LYS A 2 10.19 -16.97 2.90
C LYS A 2 10.04 -15.44 2.89
N ASN A 3 9.64 -14.89 1.75
CA ASN A 3 9.25 -13.49 1.69
C ASN A 3 8.02 -13.27 2.57
N LYS A 4 8.03 -12.20 3.32
CA LYS A 4 6.90 -11.82 4.16
C LYS A 4 6.08 -10.78 3.43
N PHE A 5 4.78 -11.05 3.27
CA PHE A 5 3.86 -10.15 2.58
C PHE A 5 2.76 -9.68 3.52
N VAL A 6 2.36 -8.44 3.37
CA VAL A 6 1.21 -7.89 4.07
C VAL A 6 0.45 -6.96 3.11
N ALA A 7 -0.86 -7.15 3.04
CA ALA A 7 -1.70 -6.27 2.25
C ALA A 7 -1.90 -4.95 3.01
N LEU A 8 -1.82 -3.84 2.28
CA LEU A 8 -2.02 -2.50 2.81
C LEU A 8 -3.11 -1.81 2.02
N ASP A 9 -4.09 -1.28 2.72
CA ASP A 9 -5.18 -0.52 2.11
C ASP A 9 -5.50 0.70 2.97
N PHE A 10 -5.50 1.87 2.34
CA PHE A 10 -5.93 3.12 2.97
C PHE A 10 -7.30 3.51 2.46
N GLU A 11 -8.14 4.02 3.34
CA GLU A 11 -9.32 4.76 2.96
C GLU A 11 -9.05 6.25 3.15
N PHE A 12 -9.39 7.04 2.15
CA PHE A 12 -9.16 8.47 2.17
C PHE A 12 -10.32 9.19 1.48
N ARG A 13 -10.48 10.47 1.81
CA ARG A 13 -11.41 11.34 1.10
C ARG A 13 -10.63 12.13 0.06
N ASP A 14 -11.16 12.13 -1.17
CA ASP A 14 -10.64 12.98 -2.22
C ASP A 14 -11.17 14.40 -1.97
N THR A 15 -10.29 15.30 -1.58
CA THR A 15 -10.66 16.70 -1.43
C THR A 15 -10.34 17.43 -2.72
N LYS A 16 -11.16 18.42 -3.06
CA LYS A 16 -10.97 19.26 -4.27
C LYS A 16 -9.62 19.98 -4.30
N THR A 17 -8.88 19.96 -3.20
CA THR A 17 -7.60 20.65 -3.02
C THR A 17 -6.38 19.76 -3.26
N LYS A 18 -6.54 18.54 -3.75
CA LYS A 18 -5.48 17.54 -3.97
C LYS A 18 -4.79 17.03 -2.70
N ASP A 19 -5.30 17.37 -1.53
CA ASP A 19 -4.80 16.82 -0.27
C ASP A 19 -5.52 15.52 0.03
N TYR A 20 -4.73 14.42 0.15
CA TYR A 20 -5.29 13.14 0.55
C TYR A 20 -5.59 13.18 2.04
N HIS A 21 -6.89 13.22 2.37
CA HIS A 21 -7.33 13.15 3.76
C HIS A 21 -7.52 11.69 4.16
N VAL A 22 -6.52 11.13 4.83
CA VAL A 22 -6.51 9.72 5.21
C VAL A 22 -7.47 9.49 6.37
N ILE A 23 -8.36 8.53 6.23
CA ILE A 23 -9.36 8.17 7.24
C ILE A 23 -8.86 7.01 8.10
N CYS A 24 -8.50 5.90 7.47
CA CYS A 24 -8.02 4.72 8.15
C CYS A 24 -7.08 3.91 7.25
N ALA A 25 -6.37 2.97 7.87
CA ALA A 25 -5.52 2.03 7.19
C ALA A 25 -5.77 0.62 7.70
N CYS A 26 -5.74 -0.35 6.79
CA CYS A 26 -5.86 -1.75 7.12
C CYS A 26 -4.60 -2.49 6.68
N LEU A 27 -4.11 -3.37 7.55
CA LEU A 27 -3.00 -4.29 7.26
C LEU A 27 -3.48 -5.72 7.47
N TYR A 28 -3.25 -6.55 6.48
CA TYR A 28 -3.83 -7.89 6.48
C TYR A 28 -2.92 -8.93 5.83
N ASN A 29 -2.74 -10.05 6.53
CA ASN A 29 -2.24 -11.31 5.99
C ASN A 29 -2.77 -12.47 6.87
N ASP A 30 -2.22 -13.68 6.73
CA ASP A 30 -2.68 -14.84 7.51
C ASP A 30 -2.54 -14.67 9.03
N GLU A 31 -1.58 -13.85 9.46
CA GLU A 31 -1.26 -13.65 10.88
C GLU A 31 -1.63 -12.26 11.39
N ILE A 32 -1.72 -11.28 10.48
CA ILE A 32 -1.95 -9.87 10.80
C ILE A 32 -3.34 -9.48 10.32
N SER A 33 -4.13 -8.91 11.21
CA SER A 33 -5.39 -8.26 10.88
C SER A 33 -5.51 -7.02 11.75
N LYS A 34 -5.12 -5.87 11.21
CA LYS A 34 -5.07 -4.61 11.94
C LYS A 34 -5.80 -3.52 11.17
N LYS A 35 -6.61 -2.75 11.89
CA LYS A 35 -7.22 -1.54 11.36
C LYS A 35 -6.86 -0.38 12.28
N PHE A 36 -6.34 0.70 11.70
CA PHE A 36 -5.97 1.91 12.41
C PHE A 36 -6.88 3.05 11.96
N TRP A 37 -7.61 3.63 12.89
CA TRP A 37 -8.38 4.84 12.65
C TRP A 37 -7.45 6.04 12.81
N LEU A 38 -7.24 6.78 11.73
CA LEU A 38 -6.21 7.82 11.65
C LEU A 38 -6.77 9.24 11.59
N GLU A 39 -8.02 9.40 11.17
CA GLU A 39 -8.65 10.69 11.00
C GLU A 39 -8.72 11.43 12.33
N ASN A 40 -8.13 12.63 12.40
CA ASN A 40 -8.10 13.48 13.59
C ASN A 40 -7.57 12.77 14.84
N ASN A 41 -6.65 11.82 14.66
CA ASN A 41 -6.11 11.05 15.78
C ASN A 41 -4.58 10.95 15.70
N PRO A 42 -3.86 12.01 16.12
CA PRO A 42 -2.38 12.04 16.04
C PRO A 42 -1.71 10.89 16.78
N ARG A 43 -2.28 10.44 17.90
CA ARG A 43 -1.72 9.32 18.65
C ARG A 43 -1.78 8.01 17.84
N ASN A 44 -2.90 7.73 17.21
CA ASN A 44 -3.04 6.54 16.37
C ASN A 44 -2.13 6.62 15.14
N ILE A 45 -1.93 7.80 14.59
CA ILE A 45 -1.00 8.00 13.47
C ILE A 45 0.41 7.59 13.91
N GLU A 46 0.88 8.02 15.06
CA GLU A 46 2.20 7.65 15.58
C GLU A 46 2.32 6.14 15.82
N ILE A 47 1.30 5.52 16.42
CA ILE A 47 1.27 4.07 16.64
C ILE A 47 1.31 3.32 15.32
N PHE A 48 0.52 3.75 14.35
CA PHE A 48 0.48 3.17 13.01
C PHE A 48 1.83 3.29 12.29
N LYS A 49 2.45 4.47 12.34
CA LYS A 49 3.75 4.71 11.71
C LYS A 49 4.81 3.78 12.30
N LYS A 50 4.85 3.66 13.62
CA LYS A 50 5.80 2.76 14.27
C LYS A 50 5.58 1.31 13.84
N TYR A 51 4.33 0.88 13.80
CA TYR A 51 3.97 -0.48 13.36
C TYR A 51 4.44 -0.73 11.94
N MET A 52 4.20 0.21 11.04
CA MET A 52 4.60 0.10 9.63
C MET A 52 6.13 0.03 9.48
N TYR A 53 6.87 0.91 10.17
CA TYR A 53 8.33 0.88 10.12
C TYR A 53 8.89 -0.44 10.68
N ASP A 54 8.30 -0.96 11.75
CA ASP A 54 8.70 -2.24 12.31
C ASP A 54 8.52 -3.38 11.31
N LEU A 55 7.41 -3.41 10.60
CA LEU A 55 7.18 -4.39 9.53
C LEU A 55 8.19 -4.24 8.39
N ALA A 56 8.45 -3.02 7.95
CA ALA A 56 9.43 -2.75 6.90
C ALA A 56 10.82 -3.23 7.32
N ASN A 57 11.23 -2.96 8.57
CA ASN A 57 12.51 -3.40 9.11
C ASN A 57 12.62 -4.92 9.24
N GLN A 58 11.52 -5.62 9.39
CA GLN A 58 11.45 -7.07 9.39
C GLN A 58 11.47 -7.69 7.98
N GLY A 59 11.51 -6.87 6.95
CA GLY A 59 11.58 -7.34 5.56
C GLY A 59 10.23 -7.59 4.91
N TYR A 60 9.12 -7.09 5.47
CA TYR A 60 7.81 -7.24 4.85
C TYR A 60 7.73 -6.46 3.54
N ILE A 61 7.11 -7.10 2.56
CA ILE A 61 6.73 -6.46 1.30
C ILE A 61 5.24 -6.10 1.39
N PHE A 62 4.91 -4.85 1.12
CA PHE A 62 3.55 -4.34 1.20
C PHE A 62 2.86 -4.53 -0.14
N ILE A 63 1.77 -5.27 -0.13
CA ILE A 63 0.97 -5.52 -1.33
C ILE A 63 -0.16 -4.49 -1.37
N ALA A 64 -0.23 -3.76 -2.47
CA ALA A 64 -1.28 -2.77 -2.68
C ALA A 64 -1.81 -2.85 -4.11
N HIS A 65 -3.08 -2.59 -4.29
CA HIS A 65 -3.66 -2.42 -5.62
C HIS A 65 -3.63 -0.93 -5.96
N PHE A 66 -2.88 -0.57 -7.01
CA PHE A 66 -2.60 0.82 -7.36
C PHE A 66 -1.80 1.52 -6.25
N ALA A 67 -0.57 1.04 -6.04
CA ALA A 67 0.30 1.47 -4.93
C ALA A 67 0.59 2.97 -4.91
N THR A 68 0.43 3.67 -6.03
CA THR A 68 0.58 5.13 -6.08
C THR A 68 -0.31 5.84 -5.06
N ALA A 69 -1.57 5.41 -4.93
CA ALA A 69 -2.48 5.98 -3.95
C ALA A 69 -2.02 5.73 -2.51
N GLU A 70 -1.50 4.51 -2.24
CA GLU A 70 -0.97 4.16 -0.92
C GLU A 70 0.27 4.99 -0.58
N VAL A 71 1.17 5.17 -1.54
CA VAL A 71 2.37 6.00 -1.37
C VAL A 71 1.99 7.45 -1.07
N TRP A 72 1.03 8.02 -1.83
CA TRP A 72 0.56 9.38 -1.56
C TRP A 72 -0.06 9.51 -0.17
N SER A 73 -0.82 8.50 0.26
CA SER A 73 -1.40 8.46 1.61
C SER A 73 -0.29 8.46 2.67
N MET A 74 0.74 7.65 2.48
CA MET A 74 1.88 7.59 3.40
C MET A 74 2.64 8.91 3.44
N LEU A 75 2.88 9.54 2.30
CA LEU A 75 3.54 10.86 2.24
C LEU A 75 2.72 11.93 2.95
N SER A 76 1.39 11.89 2.84
CA SER A 76 0.52 12.83 3.56
C SER A 76 0.61 12.66 5.08
N LEU A 77 0.97 11.47 5.56
CA LEU A 77 1.21 11.16 6.97
C LEU A 77 2.68 11.36 7.37
N GLU A 78 3.49 11.93 6.50
CA GLU A 78 4.90 12.24 6.75
C GLU A 78 5.79 11.01 6.93
N PHE A 79 5.50 9.92 6.21
CA PHE A 79 6.38 8.76 6.17
C PHE A 79 7.65 9.05 5.35
N ASN A 80 8.77 8.47 5.79
CA ASN A 80 9.90 8.24 4.91
C ASN A 80 9.66 6.95 4.12
N ILE A 81 9.55 7.06 2.81
CA ILE A 81 9.19 5.94 1.93
C ILE A 81 10.36 4.97 1.71
N ASP A 82 11.60 5.42 1.87
CA ASP A 82 12.79 4.64 1.50
C ASP A 82 12.84 3.21 2.09
N PRO A 83 12.44 2.96 3.36
CA PRO A 83 12.49 1.59 3.90
C PRO A 83 11.43 0.65 3.35
N PHE A 84 10.43 1.14 2.62
CA PHE A 84 9.25 0.37 2.23
C PHE A 84 9.41 -0.23 0.84
N HIS A 85 9.05 -1.51 0.71
CA HIS A 85 8.99 -2.21 -0.56
C HIS A 85 7.53 -2.55 -0.88
N PHE A 86 7.10 -2.24 -2.10
CA PHE A 86 5.72 -2.43 -2.54
C PHE A 86 5.66 -3.41 -3.71
N LEU A 87 4.63 -4.24 -3.70
CA LEU A 87 4.17 -5.00 -4.85
C LEU A 87 2.81 -4.42 -5.27
N ASP A 88 2.75 -3.86 -6.47
CA ASP A 88 1.53 -3.25 -6.99
C ASP A 88 0.78 -4.26 -7.87
N THR A 89 -0.32 -4.79 -7.36
CA THR A 89 -1.10 -5.79 -8.08
C THR A 89 -1.77 -5.23 -9.34
N PHE A 90 -2.04 -3.93 -9.38
CA PHE A 90 -2.56 -3.28 -10.58
C PHE A 90 -1.52 -3.29 -11.71
N VAL A 91 -0.27 -2.97 -11.41
CA VAL A 91 0.83 -3.00 -12.37
C VAL A 91 1.07 -4.42 -12.89
N GLU A 92 1.10 -5.41 -11.99
CA GLU A 92 1.28 -6.81 -12.38
C GLU A 92 0.15 -7.29 -13.27
N PHE A 93 -1.09 -6.93 -12.97
CA PHE A 93 -2.25 -7.27 -13.79
C PHE A 93 -2.14 -6.67 -15.20
N LYS A 94 -1.72 -5.40 -15.30
CA LYS A 94 -1.51 -4.73 -16.59
C LYS A 94 -0.41 -5.37 -17.41
N LEU A 95 0.68 -5.79 -16.78
CA LEU A 95 1.76 -6.50 -17.46
C LEU A 95 1.28 -7.84 -18.03
N LEU A 96 0.50 -8.60 -17.25
CA LEU A 96 -0.08 -9.86 -17.71
C LEU A 96 -1.02 -9.66 -18.89
N GLN A 97 -1.86 -8.63 -18.87
CA GLN A 97 -2.74 -8.29 -19.99
C GLN A 97 -1.95 -7.95 -21.26
N ASN A 98 -0.87 -7.21 -21.12
CA ASN A 98 -0.02 -6.83 -22.26
C ASN A 98 0.66 -8.06 -22.88
N ASP A 99 1.13 -9.00 -22.07
CA ASP A 99 1.74 -10.24 -22.54
C ASP A 99 0.71 -11.10 -23.29
N ASP A 100 -0.50 -11.22 -22.76
CA ASP A 100 -1.59 -11.95 -23.45
C ASP A 100 -1.94 -11.31 -24.78
N ASN A 101 -2.02 -9.99 -24.84
CA ASN A 101 -2.31 -9.26 -26.06
C ASN A 101 -1.20 -9.43 -27.11
N LYS A 102 0.06 -9.42 -26.69
CA LYS A 102 1.21 -9.68 -27.57
C LYS A 102 1.17 -11.10 -28.12
N ALA A 103 0.86 -12.08 -27.29
CA ALA A 103 0.74 -13.46 -27.73
C ALA A 103 -0.38 -13.63 -28.76
N LYS A 104 -1.53 -13.01 -28.54
CA LYS A 104 -2.65 -13.03 -29.49
C LYS A 104 -2.30 -12.38 -30.82
N ARG A 105 -1.55 -11.27 -30.80
CA ARG A 105 -1.10 -10.60 -32.03
C ARG A 105 -0.15 -11.45 -32.85
N LYS A 106 0.69 -12.25 -32.21
CA LYS A 106 1.63 -13.14 -32.89
C LYS A 106 0.93 -14.31 -33.57
N LEU A 107 -0.25 -14.69 -33.10
CA LEU A 107 -1.05 -15.78 -33.66
C LEU A 107 -1.92 -15.36 -34.86
N LEU A 108 -2.04 -14.07 -35.06
CA LEU A 108 -2.77 -13.48 -36.18
C LEU A 108 -1.83 -13.22 -37.37
#